data_cb914595fb67d89da980c7a11c2ad35d
#
_entry.id   cb914595fb67d89da980c7a11c2ad35d
#
_cell.length_a   1.000
_cell.length_b   1.000
_cell.length_c   1.000
_cell.angle_alpha   90.00
_cell.angle_beta   90.00
_cell.angle_gamma   90.00
#
_symmetry.space_group_name_H-M   'P 1'
#
loop_
_entity.id
_entity.type
_entity.pdbx_description
1 polymer ?
#
loop_
_entity_poly.entity_id
_entity_poly.type
_entity_poly.pdbx_seq_one_letter_code
_entity_poly.pdbx_strand_id
1 'polypeptide(L)'
;TIATEIDYVAMAQYCSNTGLTCVMPMPYGLRYEGLASGLYEELNQKGVTGAIAFMRGSGYRLNCVEEGRFHLCVMSQLAFEHYAQEGKDIQLIAAFGPQSYVEQHRVFVRPDFKGDWQNCKVGVDASSVDQEMLTRFCFADKPVQYVPIIYSQLVPFLHSGVIDAGVWSADMLPE
;
A
#
# COMPACT_ATOMS: atom_id res chain seq x y z
N THR A 1 9.99 6.51 -17.57
CA THR A 1 9.83 5.50 -18.65
C THR A 1 9.06 4.33 -18.06
N ILE A 2 7.90 4.00 -18.61
CA ILE A 2 7.13 2.83 -18.20
C ILE A 2 7.72 1.64 -18.97
N ALA A 3 8.22 0.63 -18.26
CA ALA A 3 8.60 -0.63 -18.86
C ALA A 3 7.33 -1.35 -19.31
N THR A 4 7.16 -1.54 -20.60
CA THR A 4 6.02 -2.27 -21.18
C THR A 4 6.27 -3.78 -21.25
N GLU A 5 7.52 -4.19 -21.05
CA GLU A 5 7.97 -5.58 -21.08
C GLU A 5 9.09 -5.76 -20.06
N ILE A 6 8.98 -6.79 -19.23
CA ILE A 6 10.00 -7.13 -18.23
C ILE A 6 10.97 -8.12 -18.88
N ASP A 7 12.24 -7.73 -19.01
CA ASP A 7 13.30 -8.66 -19.39
C ASP A 7 13.68 -9.57 -18.20
N TYR A 8 12.99 -10.68 -18.10
CA TYR A 8 13.23 -11.69 -17.05
C TYR A 8 14.64 -12.31 -17.13
N VAL A 9 15.24 -12.37 -18.31
CA VAL A 9 16.59 -12.94 -18.50
C VAL A 9 17.64 -12.00 -17.90
N ALA A 10 17.53 -10.69 -18.20
CA ALA A 10 18.42 -9.69 -17.60
C ALA A 10 18.25 -9.61 -16.08
N MET A 11 17.01 -9.69 -15.59
CA MET A 11 16.73 -9.74 -14.16
C MET A 11 17.31 -11.01 -13.51
N ALA A 12 17.16 -12.17 -14.14
CA ALA A 12 17.71 -13.42 -13.63
C ALA A 12 19.24 -13.39 -13.57
N GLN A 13 19.92 -12.78 -14.55
CA GLN A 13 21.36 -12.60 -14.52
C GLN A 13 21.81 -11.66 -13.40
N TYR A 14 21.07 -10.58 -13.15
CA TYR A 14 21.36 -9.65 -12.05
C TYR A 14 21.16 -10.33 -10.68
N CYS A 15 20.13 -11.15 -10.54
CA CYS A 15 19.78 -11.86 -9.31
C CYS A 15 20.41 -13.26 -9.19
N SER A 16 21.32 -13.63 -10.06
CA SER A 16 21.83 -15.01 -10.20
C SER A 16 22.43 -15.63 -8.92
N ASN A 17 22.88 -14.82 -7.98
CA ASN A 17 23.47 -15.27 -6.72
C ASN A 17 22.55 -15.16 -5.49
N THR A 18 21.48 -14.36 -5.55
CA THR A 18 20.62 -14.06 -4.39
C THR A 18 19.13 -14.33 -4.63
N GLY A 19 18.76 -14.61 -5.89
CA GLY A 19 17.36 -14.65 -6.31
C GLY A 19 16.71 -13.25 -6.35
N LEU A 20 15.50 -13.17 -6.90
CA LEU A 20 14.72 -11.94 -6.93
C LEU A 20 13.94 -11.79 -5.61
N THR A 21 14.10 -10.68 -4.92
CA THR A 21 13.35 -10.40 -3.70
C THR A 21 12.36 -9.24 -3.91
N CYS A 22 11.11 -9.46 -3.51
CA CYS A 22 10.03 -8.48 -3.62
C CYS A 22 9.39 -8.24 -2.26
N VAL A 23 9.18 -6.98 -1.89
CA VAL A 23 8.39 -6.62 -0.71
C VAL A 23 7.03 -6.07 -1.14
N MET A 24 5.97 -6.65 -0.60
CA MET A 24 4.57 -6.37 -0.94
C MET A 24 3.81 -5.79 0.25
N PRO A 25 2.64 -5.16 0.03
CA PRO A 25 1.71 -4.82 1.10
C PRO A 25 1.31 -6.05 1.91
N MET A 26 0.92 -5.83 3.17
CA MET A 26 0.32 -6.90 3.96
C MET A 26 -0.90 -7.49 3.25
N PRO A 27 -1.09 -8.81 3.24
CA PRO A 27 -2.14 -9.48 2.50
C PRO A 27 -3.49 -9.37 3.23
N TYR A 28 -4.00 -8.17 3.38
CA TYR A 28 -5.29 -7.91 4.02
C TYR A 28 -6.49 -8.31 3.16
N GLY A 29 -6.29 -8.75 1.91
CA GLY A 29 -7.34 -9.18 1.00
C GLY A 29 -6.83 -10.12 -0.07
N LEU A 30 -7.75 -10.89 -0.66
CA LEU A 30 -7.46 -11.92 -1.68
C LEU A 30 -6.69 -11.39 -2.90
N ARG A 31 -6.82 -10.10 -3.22
CA ARG A 31 -6.07 -9.47 -4.34
C ARG A 31 -4.57 -9.52 -4.11
N TYR A 32 -4.12 -9.20 -2.89
CA TYR A 32 -2.69 -9.22 -2.56
C TYR A 32 -2.14 -10.65 -2.48
N GLU A 33 -2.93 -11.56 -1.96
CA GLU A 33 -2.59 -12.99 -1.95
C GLU A 33 -2.47 -13.54 -3.37
N GLY A 34 -3.45 -13.23 -4.23
CA GLY A 34 -3.45 -13.63 -5.63
C GLY A 34 -2.27 -13.04 -6.40
N LEU A 35 -1.95 -11.76 -6.19
CA LEU A 35 -0.79 -11.13 -6.82
C LEU A 35 0.53 -11.77 -6.36
N ALA A 36 0.67 -12.05 -5.06
CA ALA A 36 1.87 -12.70 -4.52
C ALA A 36 2.04 -14.12 -5.07
N SER A 37 0.96 -14.91 -5.07
CA SER A 37 0.96 -16.28 -5.60
C SER A 37 1.28 -16.30 -7.09
N GLY A 38 0.61 -15.45 -7.88
CA GLY A 38 0.85 -15.36 -9.32
C GLY A 38 2.26 -14.91 -9.66
N LEU A 39 2.80 -13.92 -8.94
CA LEU A 39 4.20 -13.50 -9.12
C LEU A 39 5.18 -14.63 -8.78
N TYR A 40 4.94 -15.33 -7.68
CA TYR A 40 5.79 -16.45 -7.27
C TYR A 40 5.77 -17.60 -8.28
N GLU A 41 4.58 -17.98 -8.77
CA GLU A 41 4.42 -19.02 -9.78
C GLU A 41 5.10 -18.65 -11.08
N GLU A 42 4.93 -17.43 -11.55
CA GLU A 42 5.52 -16.94 -12.81
C GLU A 42 7.05 -16.91 -12.74
N LEU A 43 7.63 -16.47 -11.62
CA LEU A 43 9.07 -16.53 -11.40
C LEU A 43 9.59 -17.96 -11.45
N ASN A 44 8.91 -18.89 -10.78
CA ASN A 44 9.30 -20.31 -10.79
C ASN A 44 9.23 -20.92 -12.19
N GLN A 45 8.17 -20.64 -12.96
CA GLN A 45 8.03 -21.12 -14.34
C GLN A 45 9.16 -20.61 -15.24
N LYS A 46 9.68 -19.43 -14.97
CA LYS A 46 10.82 -18.84 -15.69
C LYS A 46 12.19 -19.25 -15.13
N GLY A 47 12.22 -20.13 -14.14
CA GLY A 47 13.46 -20.59 -13.52
C GLY A 47 14.15 -19.54 -12.65
N VAL A 48 13.43 -18.48 -12.24
CA VAL A 48 13.94 -17.43 -11.37
C VAL A 48 13.59 -17.77 -9.92
N THR A 49 14.62 -17.99 -9.08
CA THR A 49 14.39 -18.12 -7.64
C THR A 49 13.85 -16.81 -7.10
N GLY A 50 12.69 -16.83 -6.45
CA GLY A 50 12.05 -15.64 -5.90
C GLY A 50 11.71 -15.78 -4.42
N ALA A 51 11.78 -14.67 -3.70
CA ALA A 51 11.26 -14.57 -2.33
C ALA A 51 10.36 -13.33 -2.21
N ILE A 52 9.19 -13.50 -1.60
CA ILE A 52 8.22 -12.45 -1.37
C ILE A 52 8.07 -12.26 0.12
N ALA A 53 8.21 -11.02 0.59
CA ALA A 53 7.93 -10.62 1.96
C ALA A 53 6.76 -9.63 1.99
N PHE A 54 6.05 -9.60 3.11
CA PHE A 54 4.96 -8.67 3.33
C PHE A 54 5.34 -7.62 4.37
N MET A 55 5.06 -6.35 4.07
CA MET A 55 5.37 -5.25 4.97
C MET A 55 4.34 -4.13 4.82
N ARG A 56 3.85 -3.62 5.94
CA ARG A 56 2.96 -2.45 5.96
C ARG A 56 3.70 -1.17 5.58
N GLY A 57 2.95 -0.17 5.11
CA GLY A 57 3.49 1.17 4.81
C GLY A 57 4.33 1.21 3.54
N SER A 58 3.93 2.05 2.58
CA SER A 58 4.66 2.21 1.31
C SER A 58 6.06 2.79 1.52
N GLY A 59 6.22 3.71 2.50
CA GLY A 59 7.52 4.28 2.85
C GLY A 59 8.51 3.25 3.38
N TYR A 60 8.06 2.33 4.23
CA TYR A 60 8.92 1.25 4.72
C TYR A 60 9.36 0.30 3.61
N ARG A 61 8.46 -0.02 2.67
CA ARG A 61 8.81 -0.87 1.52
C ARG A 61 9.79 -0.18 0.58
N LEU A 62 9.59 1.13 0.34
CA LEU A 62 10.53 1.92 -0.45
C LEU A 62 11.92 1.93 0.18
N ASN A 63 12.01 2.22 1.47
CA ASN A 63 13.30 2.21 2.18
C ASN A 63 14.03 0.87 2.07
N CYS A 64 13.28 -0.25 2.06
CA CYS A 64 13.89 -1.58 1.85
C CYS A 64 14.56 -1.73 0.48
N VAL A 65 14.02 -1.08 -0.55
CA VAL A 65 14.61 -1.08 -1.89
C VAL A 65 15.78 -0.09 -1.96
N GLU A 66 15.63 1.13 -1.42
CA GLU A 66 16.71 2.11 -1.38
C GLU A 66 17.95 1.61 -0.62
N GLU A 67 17.74 0.83 0.44
CA GLU A 67 18.81 0.21 1.23
C GLU A 67 19.36 -1.10 0.60
N GLY A 68 18.84 -1.52 -0.53
CA GLY A 68 19.27 -2.75 -1.23
C GLY A 68 18.87 -4.05 -0.52
N ARG A 69 17.95 -4.00 0.46
CA ARG A 69 17.43 -5.21 1.15
C ARG A 69 16.46 -6.00 0.29
N PHE A 70 15.78 -5.34 -0.62
CA PHE A 70 14.88 -5.93 -1.61
C PHE A 70 15.15 -5.33 -2.98
N HIS A 71 14.96 -6.13 -4.04
CA HIS A 71 15.11 -5.66 -5.42
C HIS A 71 13.90 -4.88 -5.90
N LEU A 72 12.70 -5.27 -5.45
CA LEU A 72 11.43 -4.72 -5.89
C LEU A 72 10.52 -4.42 -4.71
N CYS A 73 9.67 -3.40 -4.86
CA CYS A 73 8.53 -3.22 -3.98
C CYS A 73 7.24 -2.98 -4.77
N VAL A 74 6.13 -3.46 -4.23
CA VAL A 74 4.79 -3.18 -4.74
C VAL A 74 4.17 -2.05 -3.93
N MET A 75 3.66 -1.04 -4.64
CA MET A 75 2.94 0.08 -4.03
C MET A 75 1.82 0.56 -4.95
N SER A 76 0.95 1.42 -4.46
CA SER A 76 -0.05 2.06 -5.29
C SER A 76 0.60 3.07 -6.25
N GLN A 77 -0.11 3.41 -7.32
CA GLN A 77 0.31 4.47 -8.22
C GLN A 77 0.44 5.81 -7.49
N LEU A 78 -0.50 6.12 -6.58
CA LEU A 78 -0.46 7.36 -5.80
C LEU A 78 0.82 7.48 -4.96
N ALA A 79 1.22 6.39 -4.29
CA ALA A 79 2.46 6.38 -3.51
C ALA A 79 3.69 6.51 -4.41
N PHE A 80 3.72 5.82 -5.55
CA PHE A 80 4.82 5.94 -6.52
C PHE A 80 4.97 7.37 -7.03
N GLU A 81 3.88 7.99 -7.47
CA GLU A 81 3.89 9.37 -7.98
C GLU A 81 4.34 10.37 -6.90
N HIS A 82 3.88 10.20 -5.67
CA HIS A 82 4.30 11.01 -4.53
C HIS A 82 5.82 10.94 -4.31
N TYR A 83 6.39 9.74 -4.21
CA TYR A 83 7.83 9.58 -3.99
C TYR A 83 8.68 10.03 -5.18
N ALA A 84 8.19 9.84 -6.41
CA ALA A 84 8.85 10.36 -7.61
C ALA A 84 8.90 11.90 -7.61
N GLN A 85 7.81 12.57 -7.17
CA GLN A 85 7.77 14.02 -7.01
C GLN A 85 8.68 14.53 -5.89
N GLU A 86 8.89 13.75 -4.84
CA GLU A 86 9.87 14.04 -3.79
C GLU A 86 11.34 13.82 -4.23
N GLY A 87 11.56 13.38 -5.46
CA GLY A 87 12.89 13.16 -6.03
C GLY A 87 13.56 11.87 -5.58
N LYS A 88 12.77 10.87 -5.13
CA LYS A 88 13.28 9.53 -4.84
C LYS A 88 13.76 8.85 -6.11
N ASP A 89 14.92 8.20 -6.04
CA ASP A 89 15.51 7.45 -7.16
C ASP A 89 14.83 6.08 -7.30
N ILE A 90 13.65 6.09 -7.90
CA ILE A 90 12.82 4.91 -8.11
C ILE A 90 12.41 4.78 -9.58
N GLN A 91 12.38 3.54 -10.07
CA GLN A 91 11.95 3.22 -11.42
C GLN A 91 10.67 2.39 -11.40
N LEU A 92 9.67 2.82 -12.17
CA LEU A 92 8.50 2.00 -12.45
C LEU A 92 8.85 0.93 -13.48
N ILE A 93 8.82 -0.34 -13.08
CA ILE A 93 9.11 -1.46 -13.97
C ILE A 93 7.85 -2.11 -14.54
N ALA A 94 6.73 -2.06 -13.83
CA ALA A 94 5.45 -2.55 -14.30
C ALA A 94 4.30 -1.83 -13.62
N ALA A 95 3.20 -1.63 -14.32
CA ALA A 95 1.96 -1.11 -13.79
C ALA A 95 0.82 -2.09 -14.09
N PHE A 96 0.03 -2.38 -13.06
CA PHE A 96 -1.20 -3.16 -13.22
C PHE A 96 -2.36 -2.22 -13.60
N GLY A 97 -3.44 -2.80 -14.13
CA GLY A 97 -4.61 -2.04 -14.53
C GLY A 97 -5.32 -1.33 -13.36
N PRO A 98 -6.29 -0.45 -13.65
CA PRO A 98 -7.09 0.21 -12.62
C PRO A 98 -7.73 -0.79 -11.66
N GLN A 99 -7.86 -0.42 -10.39
CA GLN A 99 -8.47 -1.22 -9.32
C GLN A 99 -7.75 -2.56 -8.99
N SER A 100 -6.53 -2.76 -9.52
CA SER A 100 -5.76 -3.98 -9.22
C SER A 100 -5.16 -3.98 -7.81
N TYR A 101 -4.88 -2.80 -7.26
CA TYR A 101 -4.30 -2.65 -5.92
C TYR A 101 -5.38 -2.56 -4.84
N VAL A 102 -6.30 -1.62 -4.96
CA VAL A 102 -7.48 -1.42 -4.11
C VAL A 102 -8.64 -1.06 -5.02
N GLU A 103 -9.82 -1.64 -4.79
CA GLU A 103 -10.99 -1.32 -5.58
C GLU A 103 -11.55 0.05 -5.20
N GLN A 104 -11.78 0.27 -3.91
CA GLN A 104 -12.38 1.49 -3.43
C GLN A 104 -11.94 1.85 -2.02
N HIS A 105 -11.60 3.11 -1.79
CA HIS A 105 -11.49 3.67 -0.45
C HIS A 105 -12.81 4.35 -0.05
N ARG A 106 -13.16 4.22 1.22
CA ARG A 106 -14.34 4.86 1.81
C ARG A 106 -14.00 5.51 3.14
N VAL A 107 -14.78 6.52 3.50
CA VAL A 107 -14.77 7.07 4.86
C VAL A 107 -15.63 6.19 5.76
N PHE A 108 -15.02 5.63 6.77
CA PHE A 108 -15.71 4.88 7.81
C PHE A 108 -15.87 5.76 9.03
N VAL A 109 -16.99 5.66 9.69
CA VAL A 109 -17.30 6.38 10.91
C VAL A 109 -17.71 5.40 12.01
N ARG A 110 -17.58 5.80 13.27
CA ARG A 110 -18.07 4.98 14.38
C ARG A 110 -19.60 4.82 14.29
N PRO A 111 -20.18 3.73 14.86
CA PRO A 111 -21.58 3.38 14.67
C PRO A 111 -22.58 4.44 15.15
N ASP A 112 -22.23 5.21 16.17
CA ASP A 112 -23.07 6.26 16.78
C ASP A 112 -22.78 7.66 16.26
N PHE A 113 -21.99 7.81 15.16
CA PHE A 113 -21.66 9.08 14.56
C PHE A 113 -22.90 9.79 13.98
N LYS A 114 -23.14 11.04 14.36
CA LYS A 114 -24.34 11.81 14.00
C LYS A 114 -24.11 12.84 12.89
N GLY A 115 -22.95 12.80 12.22
CA GLY A 115 -22.64 13.72 11.11
C GLY A 115 -22.01 15.05 11.54
N ASP A 116 -21.77 15.27 12.82
CA ASP A 116 -21.06 16.46 13.29
C ASP A 116 -19.55 16.26 13.22
N TRP A 117 -18.90 17.00 12.34
CA TRP A 117 -17.45 16.95 12.14
C TRP A 117 -16.66 17.88 13.07
N GLN A 118 -17.35 18.66 13.90
CA GLN A 118 -16.68 19.60 14.81
C GLN A 118 -15.82 18.83 15.82
N ASN A 119 -14.50 19.01 15.75
CA ASN A 119 -13.53 18.34 16.63
C ASN A 119 -13.50 16.80 16.53
N CYS A 120 -14.06 16.23 15.47
CA CYS A 120 -13.96 14.78 15.23
C CYS A 120 -12.51 14.33 15.14
N LYS A 121 -12.22 13.20 15.76
CA LYS A 121 -10.91 12.54 15.71
C LYS A 121 -10.85 11.65 14.48
N VAL A 122 -9.98 11.99 13.55
CA VAL A 122 -9.78 11.24 12.29
C VAL A 122 -8.46 10.50 12.32
N GLY A 123 -8.51 9.17 12.16
CA GLY A 123 -7.31 8.33 12.16
C GLY A 123 -6.46 8.50 10.91
N VAL A 124 -5.16 8.68 11.08
CA VAL A 124 -4.19 8.86 10.00
C VAL A 124 -2.97 7.95 10.23
N ASP A 125 -2.57 7.19 9.22
CA ASP A 125 -1.33 6.39 9.23
C ASP A 125 -0.29 7.04 8.32
N ALA A 126 0.65 7.78 8.89
CA ALA A 126 1.72 8.45 8.15
C ALA A 126 2.73 7.46 7.51
N SER A 127 2.70 6.17 7.86
CA SER A 127 3.51 5.16 7.18
C SER A 127 2.92 4.71 5.85
N SER A 128 1.66 5.05 5.58
CA SER A 128 0.93 4.76 4.35
C SER A 128 0.57 6.06 3.63
N VAL A 129 1.34 6.41 2.61
CA VAL A 129 1.12 7.62 1.81
C VAL A 129 -0.32 7.70 1.29
N ASP A 130 -0.86 6.59 0.78
CA ASP A 130 -2.24 6.56 0.27
C ASP A 130 -3.24 6.95 1.35
N GLN A 131 -3.15 6.31 2.51
CA GLN A 131 -4.09 6.53 3.60
C GLN A 131 -3.97 7.96 4.14
N GLU A 132 -2.76 8.47 4.30
CA GLU A 132 -2.54 9.83 4.74
C GLU A 132 -3.09 10.86 3.75
N MET A 133 -2.69 10.76 2.47
CA MET A 133 -3.11 11.71 1.43
C MET A 133 -4.63 11.68 1.23
N LEU A 134 -5.22 10.50 1.11
CA LEU A 134 -6.67 10.35 0.93
C LEU A 134 -7.44 10.87 2.16
N THR A 135 -6.95 10.58 3.36
CA THR A 135 -7.57 11.10 4.59
C THR A 135 -7.52 12.62 4.62
N ARG A 136 -6.37 13.23 4.39
CA ARG A 136 -6.23 14.68 4.38
C ARG A 136 -7.08 15.34 3.29
N PHE A 137 -7.17 14.71 2.12
CA PHE A 137 -8.03 15.17 1.04
C PHE A 137 -9.52 15.12 1.41
N CYS A 138 -9.99 13.99 1.97
CA CYS A 138 -11.40 13.82 2.34
C CYS A 138 -11.87 14.76 3.46
N PHE A 139 -10.95 15.22 4.30
CA PHE A 139 -11.26 16.05 5.45
C PHE A 139 -10.64 17.46 5.38
N ALA A 140 -10.17 17.90 4.21
CA ALA A 140 -9.47 19.17 4.04
C ALA A 140 -10.29 20.40 4.45
N ASP A 141 -11.60 20.34 4.24
CA ASP A 141 -12.56 21.41 4.53
C ASP A 141 -13.30 21.24 5.87
N LYS A 142 -12.91 20.25 6.69
CA LYS A 142 -13.59 19.90 7.93
C LYS A 142 -12.74 20.24 9.16
N PRO A 143 -13.34 20.74 10.24
CA PRO A 143 -12.65 21.11 11.49
C PRO A 143 -12.36 19.86 12.34
N VAL A 144 -11.56 18.94 11.81
CA VAL A 144 -11.23 17.66 12.45
C VAL A 144 -9.87 17.68 13.14
N GLN A 145 -9.66 16.75 14.07
CA GLN A 145 -8.37 16.48 14.71
C GLN A 145 -7.78 15.20 14.16
N TYR A 146 -6.60 15.27 13.57
CA TYR A 146 -5.91 14.07 13.08
C TYR A 146 -5.22 13.34 14.24
N VAL A 147 -5.48 12.03 14.35
CA VAL A 147 -4.94 11.14 15.37
C VAL A 147 -4.06 10.10 14.69
N PRO A 148 -2.77 9.99 15.07
CA PRO A 148 -1.90 8.95 14.53
C PRO A 148 -2.40 7.55 14.90
N ILE A 149 -2.55 6.70 13.89
CA ILE A 149 -2.95 5.29 14.06
C ILE A 149 -2.09 4.39 13.18
N ILE A 150 -2.15 3.10 13.43
CA ILE A 150 -1.73 2.07 12.48
C ILE A 150 -2.96 1.69 11.64
N TYR A 151 -2.83 1.65 10.32
CA TYR A 151 -3.91 1.39 9.37
C TYR A 151 -4.80 0.20 9.75
N SER A 152 -4.21 -0.93 10.16
CA SER A 152 -4.94 -2.12 10.59
C SER A 152 -5.73 -1.95 11.90
N GLN A 153 -5.50 -0.88 12.66
CA GLN A 153 -6.21 -0.59 13.91
C GLN A 153 -7.42 0.34 13.72
N LEU A 154 -7.69 0.78 12.49
CA LEU A 154 -8.78 1.72 12.22
C LEU A 154 -10.12 1.19 12.73
N VAL A 155 -10.50 -0.02 12.36
CA VAL A 155 -11.80 -0.60 12.76
C VAL A 155 -11.90 -0.79 14.29
N PRO A 156 -10.95 -1.41 14.98
CA PRO A 156 -10.95 -1.45 16.45
C PRO A 156 -11.05 -0.08 17.10
N PHE A 157 -10.37 0.94 16.57
CA PHE A 157 -10.39 2.29 17.15
C PHE A 157 -11.71 3.04 16.90
N LEU A 158 -12.39 2.80 15.80
CA LEU A 158 -13.75 3.26 15.57
C LEU A 158 -14.72 2.64 16.60
N HIS A 159 -14.64 1.33 16.82
CA HIS A 159 -15.51 0.63 17.77
C HIS A 159 -15.26 1.06 19.22
N SER A 160 -14.02 1.32 19.59
CA SER A 160 -13.67 1.75 20.96
C SER A 160 -13.83 3.27 21.18
N GLY A 161 -14.16 4.05 20.13
CA GLY A 161 -14.29 5.51 20.23
C GLY A 161 -12.96 6.26 20.40
N VAL A 162 -11.83 5.64 20.13
CA VAL A 162 -10.51 6.30 20.10
C VAL A 162 -10.45 7.30 18.96
N ILE A 163 -11.04 6.94 17.80
CA ILE A 163 -11.27 7.81 16.66
C ILE A 163 -12.75 7.81 16.28
N ASP A 164 -13.19 8.86 15.62
CA ASP A 164 -14.56 9.02 15.15
C ASP A 164 -14.73 8.62 13.68
N ALA A 165 -13.66 8.79 12.88
CA ALA A 165 -13.65 8.49 11.46
C ALA A 165 -12.26 8.12 10.95
N GLY A 166 -12.22 7.56 9.73
CA GLY A 166 -10.98 7.32 8.99
C GLY A 166 -11.25 6.80 7.58
N VAL A 167 -10.27 6.93 6.70
CA VAL A 167 -10.33 6.38 5.35
C VAL A 167 -9.73 4.98 5.35
N TRP A 168 -10.47 4.03 4.76
CA TRP A 168 -10.03 2.64 4.69
C TRP A 168 -10.46 1.97 3.38
N SER A 169 -9.80 0.86 3.01
CA SER A 169 -10.21 0.06 1.85
C SER A 169 -11.52 -0.67 2.15
N ALA A 170 -12.48 -0.55 1.24
CA ALA A 170 -13.73 -1.28 1.33
C ALA A 170 -13.56 -2.79 1.06
N ASP A 171 -12.48 -3.17 0.37
CA ASP A 171 -12.18 -4.57 0.01
C ASP A 171 -11.86 -5.45 1.23
N MET A 172 -11.65 -4.83 2.39
CA MET A 172 -11.28 -5.51 3.63
C MET A 172 -12.47 -5.79 4.55
N LEU A 173 -13.67 -5.44 4.14
CA LEU A 173 -14.86 -5.73 4.91
C LEU A 173 -15.38 -7.12 4.52
N PRO A 174 -15.75 -7.96 5.49
CA PRO A 174 -16.54 -9.16 5.18
C PRO A 174 -17.87 -8.71 4.56
N GLU A 175 -18.32 -9.46 3.55
CA GLU A 175 -19.66 -9.30 2.94
C GLU A 175 -20.77 -9.53 3.95
#